data_7ef0870a6b8e67421988725923b0224b
#
_entry.id   7ef0870a6b8e67421988725923b0224b
#
_cell.length_a   1.000
_cell.length_b   1.000
_cell.length_c   1.000
_cell.angle_alpha   90.00
_cell.angle_beta   90.00
_cell.angle_gamma   90.00
#
_symmetry.space_group_name_H-M   'P 1'
#
loop_
_entity.id
_entity.type
_entity.pdbx_description
1 polymer ?
#
loop_
_entity_poly.entity_id
_entity_poly.type
_entity_poly.pdbx_seq_one_letter_code
_entity_poly.pdbx_strand_id
1 'polypeptide(L)'
;MRPEKLAWNSRKGRIRHMRHEIIDPSQFELNDKVVSIKRVSKTVKGGRNMRFTALVVVGDGNGHVGVGLGKAVEIPEAIRKGKEDAMKKLINVVMDESASVPHDFIGKFGGASVLLKRAPEGTGIIAGGPARTVLELAGIKNIRTKSLGSNNKQNVVLATLSALKQLKSPEEVARLRGKSVEEILG
;
A
#
# COMPACT_ATOMS: atom_id res chain seq x y z
N MET A 1 20.10 -9.38 -59.80
CA MET A 1 19.57 -8.45 -58.83
C MET A 1 18.85 -9.22 -57.74
N ARG A 2 19.39 -9.27 -56.52
CA ARG A 2 18.75 -9.93 -55.36
C ARG A 2 18.04 -8.85 -54.57
N PRO A 3 16.77 -9.03 -54.12
CA PRO A 3 16.10 -8.06 -53.27
C PRO A 3 16.67 -8.14 -51.85
N GLU A 4 16.97 -6.96 -51.31
CA GLU A 4 17.45 -6.75 -49.96
C GLU A 4 16.45 -7.27 -48.91
N LYS A 5 17.00 -8.04 -47.97
CA LYS A 5 16.27 -8.51 -46.77
C LYS A 5 16.04 -7.32 -45.84
N LEU A 6 14.81 -6.83 -45.78
CA LEU A 6 14.36 -5.93 -44.73
C LEU A 6 14.60 -6.57 -43.35
N ALA A 7 15.56 -6.07 -42.64
CA ALA A 7 15.85 -6.45 -41.25
C ALA A 7 14.70 -5.99 -40.37
N TRP A 8 13.86 -6.93 -39.94
CA TRP A 8 12.86 -6.71 -38.94
C TRP A 8 13.53 -6.52 -37.59
N ASN A 9 13.73 -5.27 -37.22
CA ASN A 9 14.31 -4.84 -35.96
C ASN A 9 13.27 -5.07 -34.86
N SER A 10 13.27 -6.26 -34.26
CA SER A 10 12.49 -6.58 -33.07
C SER A 10 13.00 -5.74 -31.87
N ARG A 11 12.54 -4.50 -31.78
CA ARG A 11 12.64 -3.75 -30.52
C ARG A 11 11.79 -4.49 -29.49
N LYS A 12 12.40 -5.40 -28.77
CA LYS A 12 11.89 -5.91 -27.51
C LYS A 12 11.59 -4.69 -26.62
N GLY A 13 10.33 -4.28 -26.60
CA GLY A 13 9.82 -3.32 -25.65
C GLY A 13 10.11 -3.88 -24.26
N ARG A 14 11.23 -3.48 -23.66
CA ARG A 14 11.48 -3.68 -22.24
C ARG A 14 10.34 -2.99 -21.52
N ILE A 15 9.39 -3.77 -21.01
CA ILE A 15 8.43 -3.31 -20.01
C ILE A 15 9.31 -2.74 -18.89
N ARG A 16 9.39 -1.42 -18.86
CA ARG A 16 10.08 -0.69 -17.81
C ARG A 16 9.23 -0.96 -16.56
N HIS A 17 9.60 -1.96 -15.78
CA HIS A 17 9.10 -2.07 -14.41
C HIS A 17 9.27 -0.68 -13.81
N MET A 18 8.15 -0.03 -13.47
CA MET A 18 8.20 1.22 -12.73
C MET A 18 9.06 0.95 -11.51
N ARG A 19 10.27 1.50 -11.50
CA ARG A 19 11.09 1.53 -10.30
C ARG A 19 10.25 2.32 -9.32
N HIS A 20 9.84 1.69 -8.23
CA HIS A 20 9.29 2.43 -7.10
C HIS A 20 10.34 3.48 -6.75
N GLU A 21 9.96 4.74 -6.84
CA GLU A 21 10.79 5.81 -6.31
C GLU A 21 10.99 5.49 -4.84
N ILE A 22 12.24 5.29 -4.45
CA ILE A 22 12.59 5.08 -3.05
C ILE A 22 12.42 6.44 -2.39
N ILE A 23 11.34 6.58 -1.63
CA ILE A 23 11.04 7.79 -0.88
C ILE A 23 12.02 7.84 0.30
N ASP A 24 12.75 8.93 0.43
CA ASP A 24 13.67 9.13 1.56
C ASP A 24 12.85 9.48 2.83
N PRO A 25 12.81 8.59 3.83
CA PRO A 25 11.99 8.79 5.03
C PRO A 25 12.46 9.97 5.90
N SER A 26 13.69 10.46 5.70
CA SER A 26 14.26 11.56 6.48
C SER A 26 13.62 12.93 6.20
N GLN A 27 12.88 13.05 5.10
CA GLN A 27 12.27 14.31 4.68
C GLN A 27 10.87 14.54 5.27
N PHE A 28 10.30 13.53 5.95
CA PHE A 28 8.92 13.55 6.42
C PHE A 28 8.81 13.33 7.93
N GLU A 29 7.86 14.00 8.57
CA GLU A 29 7.46 13.69 9.93
C GLU A 29 6.56 12.44 9.94
N LEU A 30 7.15 11.30 10.23
CA LEU A 30 6.47 10.02 10.18
C LEU A 30 5.89 9.63 11.53
N ASN A 31 4.57 9.49 11.59
CA ASN A 31 3.84 8.91 12.69
C ASN A 31 3.76 7.40 12.53
N ASP A 32 3.83 6.65 13.63
CA ASP A 32 3.69 5.21 13.61
C ASP A 32 2.52 4.72 14.48
N LYS A 33 1.82 3.69 14.00
CA LYS A 33 0.77 2.99 14.75
C LYS A 33 0.99 1.48 14.69
N VAL A 34 0.89 0.84 15.84
CA VAL A 34 0.96 -0.63 15.96
C VAL A 34 -0.43 -1.21 15.72
N VAL A 35 -0.59 -1.99 14.66
CA VAL A 35 -1.86 -2.65 14.30
C VAL A 35 -2.08 -3.91 15.12
N SER A 36 -1.05 -4.72 15.31
CA SER A 36 -1.13 -5.93 16.13
C SER A 36 0.23 -6.44 16.58
N ILE A 37 0.25 -7.00 17.80
CA ILE A 37 1.37 -7.74 18.33
C ILE A 37 0.92 -9.19 18.52
N LYS A 38 1.73 -10.15 18.07
CA LYS A 38 1.48 -11.57 18.25
C LYS A 38 2.69 -12.25 18.88
N ARG A 39 2.46 -13.10 19.87
CA ARG A 39 3.47 -14.02 20.38
C ARG A 39 3.56 -15.24 19.47
N VAL A 40 4.75 -15.53 18.97
CA VAL A 40 5.02 -16.67 18.10
C VAL A 40 6.08 -17.55 18.72
N SER A 41 6.01 -18.85 18.50
CA SER A 41 6.98 -19.80 19.02
C SER A 41 7.51 -20.72 17.93
N LYS A 42 8.79 -21.05 18.01
CA LYS A 42 9.41 -22.10 17.20
C LYS A 42 9.78 -23.25 18.13
N THR A 43 9.20 -24.41 17.90
CA THR A 43 9.57 -25.63 18.63
C THR A 43 10.92 -26.14 18.11
N VAL A 44 11.84 -26.45 19.00
CA VAL A 44 13.18 -27.00 18.74
C VAL A 44 13.38 -28.24 19.62
N LYS A 45 14.42 -29.05 19.38
CA LYS A 45 14.70 -30.29 20.13
C LYS A 45 14.86 -30.08 21.64
N GLY A 46 15.17 -28.88 22.14
CA GLY A 46 15.33 -28.56 23.57
C GLY A 46 14.20 -27.73 24.17
N GLY A 47 13.08 -27.47 23.43
CA GLY A 47 11.98 -26.67 23.96
C GLY A 47 11.35 -25.73 22.92
N ARG A 48 10.88 -24.55 23.36
CA ARG A 48 10.22 -23.56 22.52
C ARG A 48 10.89 -22.20 22.62
N ASN A 49 11.35 -21.69 21.47
CA ASN A 49 11.87 -20.32 21.38
C ASN A 49 10.72 -19.36 21.13
N MET A 50 10.41 -18.54 22.11
CA MET A 50 9.34 -17.53 22.04
C MET A 50 9.87 -16.23 21.45
N ARG A 51 9.07 -15.61 20.58
CA ARG A 51 9.32 -14.27 20.01
C ARG A 51 8.03 -13.50 19.86
N PHE A 52 8.15 -12.18 19.72
CA PHE A 52 7.02 -11.30 19.39
C PHE A 52 7.14 -10.82 17.96
N THR A 53 6.01 -10.72 17.29
CA THR A 53 5.90 -10.13 15.95
C THR A 53 4.97 -8.93 16.05
N ALA A 54 5.48 -7.75 15.67
CA ALA A 54 4.71 -6.50 15.62
C ALA A 54 4.44 -6.14 14.16
N LEU A 55 3.18 -5.86 13.83
CA LEU A 55 2.76 -5.26 12.56
C LEU A 55 2.61 -3.76 12.80
N VAL A 56 3.44 -2.98 12.13
CA VAL A 56 3.52 -1.52 12.29
C VAL A 56 3.18 -0.86 10.96
N VAL A 57 2.44 0.22 11.03
CA VAL A 57 2.16 1.11 9.90
C VAL A 57 2.78 2.46 10.22
N VAL A 58 3.43 3.06 9.24
CA VAL A 58 4.07 4.37 9.33
C VAL A 58 3.54 5.26 8.23
N GLY A 59 3.28 6.53 8.52
CA GLY A 59 2.83 7.50 7.51
C GLY A 59 2.94 8.94 8.01
N ASP A 60 2.88 9.88 7.10
CA ASP A 60 2.98 11.32 7.35
C ASP A 60 1.63 12.04 7.40
N GLY A 61 0.53 11.33 7.05
CA GLY A 61 -0.78 11.95 6.92
C GLY A 61 -0.96 12.82 5.67
N ASN A 62 0.01 12.84 4.76
CA ASN A 62 0.06 13.68 3.56
C ASN A 62 0.29 12.88 2.26
N GLY A 63 -0.11 11.61 2.25
CA GLY A 63 -0.03 10.76 1.07
C GLY A 63 1.08 9.71 1.13
N HIS A 64 1.90 9.66 2.17
CA HIS A 64 2.92 8.64 2.28
C HIS A 64 2.57 7.64 3.37
N VAL A 65 2.59 6.36 3.03
CA VAL A 65 2.33 5.29 4.00
C VAL A 65 3.19 4.07 3.71
N GLY A 66 3.65 3.42 4.77
CA GLY A 66 4.43 2.20 4.69
C GLY A 66 3.99 1.19 5.74
N VAL A 67 4.22 -0.08 5.46
CA VAL A 67 3.86 -1.18 6.35
C VAL A 67 5.07 -2.08 6.56
N GLY A 68 5.37 -2.36 7.82
CA GLY A 68 6.49 -3.19 8.21
C GLY A 68 6.13 -4.26 9.24
N LEU A 69 6.89 -5.33 9.21
CA LEU A 69 6.77 -6.46 10.13
C LEU A 69 8.07 -6.66 10.89
N GLY A 70 8.06 -6.36 12.19
CA GLY A 70 9.19 -6.59 13.06
C GLY A 70 9.04 -7.88 13.88
N LYS A 71 10.16 -8.57 14.14
CA LYS A 71 10.21 -9.76 14.98
C LYS A 71 11.41 -9.71 15.91
N ALA A 72 11.18 -9.82 17.22
CA ALA A 72 12.22 -9.83 18.24
C ALA A 72 11.81 -10.67 19.46
N VAL A 73 12.72 -10.83 20.41
CA VAL A 73 12.46 -11.48 21.70
C VAL A 73 11.60 -10.56 22.58
N GLU A 74 11.86 -9.27 22.52
CA GLU A 74 11.15 -8.23 23.26
C GLU A 74 10.19 -7.45 22.36
N ILE A 75 9.10 -6.94 22.96
CA ILE A 75 8.07 -6.18 22.23
C ILE A 75 8.61 -4.85 21.70
N PRO A 76 9.32 -4.01 22.48
CA PRO A 76 9.84 -2.73 21.98
C PRO A 76 10.78 -2.91 20.80
N GLU A 77 11.66 -3.90 20.84
CA GLU A 77 12.55 -4.24 19.75
C GLU A 77 11.81 -4.72 18.50
N ALA A 78 10.71 -5.49 18.66
CA ALA A 78 9.88 -5.91 17.54
C ALA A 78 9.20 -4.70 16.87
N ILE A 79 8.73 -3.72 17.66
CA ILE A 79 8.13 -2.48 17.14
C ILE A 79 9.19 -1.65 16.40
N ARG A 80 10.37 -1.43 17.00
CA ARG A 80 11.46 -0.68 16.37
C ARG A 80 11.84 -1.27 15.00
N LYS A 81 12.04 -2.58 14.93
CA LYS A 81 12.32 -3.28 13.67
C LYS A 81 11.18 -3.19 12.67
N GLY A 82 9.92 -3.24 13.15
CA GLY A 82 8.74 -3.05 12.31
C GLY A 82 8.68 -1.64 11.71
N LYS A 83 9.01 -0.61 12.49
CA LYS A 83 9.08 0.78 12.03
C LYS A 83 10.17 0.96 10.96
N GLU A 84 11.38 0.44 11.18
CA GLU A 84 12.47 0.48 10.22
C GLU A 84 12.12 -0.24 8.89
N ASP A 85 11.43 -1.38 8.97
CA ASP A 85 10.96 -2.11 7.78
C ASP A 85 9.86 -1.35 7.03
N ALA A 86 8.95 -0.67 7.75
CA ALA A 86 7.91 0.17 7.16
C ALA A 86 8.48 1.39 6.44
N MET A 87 9.46 2.06 7.02
CA MET A 87 10.16 3.22 6.43
C MET A 87 10.84 2.88 5.10
N LYS A 88 11.34 1.66 4.94
CA LYS A 88 11.94 1.19 3.67
C LYS A 88 10.92 0.90 2.57
N LYS A 89 9.64 0.82 2.91
CA LYS A 89 8.53 0.40 2.03
C LYS A 89 7.47 1.47 1.89
N LEU A 90 7.85 2.73 2.05
CA LEU A 90 6.94 3.87 1.84
C LEU A 90 6.43 3.88 0.41
N ILE A 91 5.15 4.16 0.25
CA ILE A 91 4.50 4.39 -1.04
C ILE A 91 3.85 5.76 -1.04
N ASN A 92 3.75 6.36 -2.21
CA ASN A 92 2.93 7.54 -2.43
C ASN A 92 1.50 7.10 -2.81
N VAL A 93 0.51 7.72 -2.19
CA VAL A 93 -0.92 7.46 -2.36
C VAL A 93 -1.54 8.61 -3.14
N VAL A 94 -2.23 8.29 -4.22
CA VAL A 94 -2.98 9.26 -5.00
C VAL A 94 -4.30 9.55 -4.29
N MET A 95 -4.54 10.82 -3.97
CA MET A 95 -5.76 11.31 -3.34
C MET A 95 -6.45 12.34 -4.24
N ASP A 96 -7.77 12.43 -4.12
CA ASP A 96 -8.61 13.44 -4.74
C ASP A 96 -8.68 14.71 -3.87
N GLU A 97 -9.19 15.82 -4.40
CA GLU A 97 -9.38 17.10 -3.69
C GLU A 97 -10.18 16.96 -2.38
N SER A 98 -11.13 16.01 -2.33
CA SER A 98 -11.90 15.66 -1.14
C SER A 98 -11.15 14.82 -0.10
N ALA A 99 -9.83 14.64 -0.23
CA ALA A 99 -9.01 13.72 0.56
C ALA A 99 -9.60 12.29 0.59
N SER A 100 -10.12 11.85 -0.56
CA SER A 100 -10.65 10.52 -0.83
C SER A 100 -9.82 9.81 -1.91
N VAL A 101 -10.18 8.57 -2.24
CA VAL A 101 -9.59 7.86 -3.36
C VAL A 101 -10.22 8.32 -4.69
N PRO A 102 -9.46 8.39 -5.80
CA PRO A 102 -9.97 8.89 -7.07
C PRO A 102 -11.04 7.98 -7.70
N HIS A 103 -10.99 6.69 -7.46
CA HIS A 103 -11.95 5.70 -7.96
C HIS A 103 -12.07 4.49 -7.04
N ASP A 104 -13.16 3.74 -7.21
CA ASP A 104 -13.39 2.49 -6.48
C ASP A 104 -12.36 1.42 -6.92
N PHE A 105 -11.79 0.73 -5.96
CA PHE A 105 -10.80 -0.31 -6.23
C PHE A 105 -10.85 -1.46 -5.22
N ILE A 106 -10.54 -2.68 -5.69
CA ILE A 106 -10.43 -3.87 -4.83
C ILE A 106 -8.98 -4.33 -4.78
N GLY A 107 -8.33 -4.09 -3.65
CA GLY A 107 -7.00 -4.63 -3.40
C GLY A 107 -7.05 -6.05 -2.87
N LYS A 108 -6.12 -6.90 -3.33
CA LYS A 108 -6.02 -8.30 -2.92
C LYS A 108 -4.62 -8.60 -2.43
N PHE A 109 -4.55 -9.39 -1.36
CA PHE A 109 -3.30 -9.96 -0.86
C PHE A 109 -3.57 -11.28 -0.12
N GLY A 110 -2.98 -12.38 -0.60
CA GLY A 110 -3.31 -13.72 -0.09
C GLY A 110 -4.81 -13.99 -0.16
N GLY A 111 -5.40 -14.42 0.94
CA GLY A 111 -6.85 -14.65 1.05
C GLY A 111 -7.68 -13.42 1.45
N ALA A 112 -7.06 -12.25 1.65
CA ALA A 112 -7.78 -11.02 1.98
C ALA A 112 -8.05 -10.18 0.73
N SER A 113 -9.24 -9.60 0.67
CA SER A 113 -9.65 -8.62 -0.33
C SER A 113 -10.26 -7.41 0.38
N VAL A 114 -9.87 -6.21 0.00
CA VAL A 114 -10.38 -4.97 0.59
C VAL A 114 -10.92 -4.10 -0.53
N LEU A 115 -12.21 -3.77 -0.44
CA LEU A 115 -12.86 -2.83 -1.32
C LEU A 115 -12.64 -1.42 -0.76
N LEU A 116 -12.11 -0.51 -1.56
CA LEU A 116 -12.04 0.91 -1.31
C LEU A 116 -13.08 1.60 -2.20
N LYS A 117 -13.94 2.42 -1.61
CA LYS A 117 -14.95 3.20 -2.33
C LYS A 117 -14.77 4.68 -2.07
N ARG A 118 -14.80 5.46 -3.14
CA ARG A 118 -14.85 6.92 -3.05
C ARG A 118 -16.02 7.36 -2.17
N ALA A 119 -15.80 8.38 -1.37
CA ALA A 119 -16.81 8.96 -0.53
C ALA A 119 -16.78 10.49 -0.60
N PRO A 120 -17.94 11.15 -0.52
CA PRO A 120 -18.02 12.60 -0.50
C PRO A 120 -17.40 13.16 0.78
N GLU A 121 -17.06 14.43 0.74
CA GLU A 121 -16.56 15.16 1.90
C GLU A 121 -17.52 15.07 3.09
N GLY A 122 -16.97 14.99 4.31
CA GLY A 122 -17.74 14.84 5.54
C GLY A 122 -18.15 13.41 5.90
N THR A 123 -17.90 12.41 5.05
CA THR A 123 -18.21 11.01 5.35
C THR A 123 -17.33 10.44 6.47
N GLY A 124 -16.08 10.88 6.57
CA GLY A 124 -15.10 10.31 7.47
C GLY A 124 -14.55 8.94 6.98
N ILE A 125 -13.74 8.29 7.82
CA ILE A 125 -13.14 6.99 7.50
C ILE A 125 -14.04 5.87 8.01
N ILE A 126 -14.76 5.22 7.11
CA ILE A 126 -15.58 4.03 7.40
C ILE A 126 -14.79 2.80 6.97
N ALA A 127 -14.00 2.24 7.90
CA ALA A 127 -13.07 1.15 7.62
C ALA A 127 -12.93 0.19 8.81
N GLY A 128 -12.63 -1.08 8.53
CA GLY A 128 -12.24 -2.05 9.54
C GLY A 128 -10.90 -1.67 10.17
N GLY A 129 -10.70 -1.98 11.46
CA GLY A 129 -9.55 -1.51 12.25
C GLY A 129 -8.18 -1.56 11.55
N PRO A 130 -7.75 -2.70 10.99
CA PRO A 130 -6.45 -2.79 10.30
C PRO A 130 -6.35 -1.90 9.06
N ALA A 131 -7.41 -1.82 8.25
CA ALA A 131 -7.46 -0.95 7.08
C ALA A 131 -7.55 0.53 7.49
N ARG A 132 -8.33 0.84 8.52
CA ARG A 132 -8.47 2.20 9.07
C ARG A 132 -7.11 2.80 9.44
N THR A 133 -6.27 2.05 10.15
CA THR A 133 -4.93 2.51 10.54
C THR A 133 -4.07 2.91 9.34
N VAL A 134 -4.14 2.16 8.24
CA VAL A 134 -3.40 2.48 7.00
C VAL A 134 -3.93 3.76 6.37
N LEU A 135 -5.26 3.90 6.28
CA LEU A 135 -5.92 5.05 5.64
C LEU A 135 -5.72 6.35 6.43
N GLU A 136 -5.81 6.28 7.76
CA GLU A 136 -5.54 7.42 8.64
C GLU A 136 -4.10 7.94 8.48
N LEU A 137 -3.13 7.03 8.48
CA LEU A 137 -1.71 7.39 8.34
C LEU A 137 -1.34 7.80 6.90
N ALA A 138 -2.13 7.38 5.91
CA ALA A 138 -2.01 7.87 4.53
C ALA A 138 -2.58 9.29 4.35
N GLY A 139 -3.37 9.81 5.31
CA GLY A 139 -4.00 11.14 5.23
C GLY A 139 -5.35 11.14 4.52
N ILE A 140 -5.92 9.98 4.22
CA ILE A 140 -7.27 9.89 3.64
C ILE A 140 -8.28 10.23 4.73
N LYS A 141 -9.18 11.18 4.45
CA LYS A 141 -10.20 11.66 5.39
C LYS A 141 -11.58 11.10 5.09
N ASN A 142 -11.90 10.85 3.83
CA ASN A 142 -13.24 10.45 3.39
C ASN A 142 -13.16 9.17 2.56
N ILE A 143 -13.61 8.04 3.12
CA ILE A 143 -13.58 6.75 2.42
C ILE A 143 -14.54 5.75 3.03
N ARG A 144 -15.12 4.90 2.21
CA ARG A 144 -15.88 3.72 2.63
C ARG A 144 -15.16 2.46 2.21
N THR A 145 -14.93 1.55 3.14
CA THR A 145 -14.22 0.30 2.85
C THR A 145 -14.96 -0.91 3.37
N LYS A 146 -14.73 -2.05 2.72
CA LYS A 146 -15.22 -3.35 3.19
C LYS A 146 -14.16 -4.41 3.01
N SER A 147 -13.83 -5.13 4.08
CA SER A 147 -13.01 -6.33 3.99
C SER A 147 -13.87 -7.50 3.51
N LEU A 148 -13.49 -8.10 2.36
CA LEU A 148 -14.20 -9.16 1.66
C LEU A 148 -13.35 -10.43 1.67
N GLY A 149 -13.23 -11.21 2.60
CA GLY A 149 -12.37 -12.40 2.62
C GLY A 149 -11.73 -12.63 3.97
N SER A 150 -10.47 -13.00 3.99
CA SER A 150 -9.76 -13.33 5.22
C SER A 150 -9.67 -12.13 6.18
N ASN A 151 -9.94 -12.40 7.47
CA ASN A 151 -9.87 -11.39 8.55
C ASN A 151 -8.47 -11.30 9.20
N ASN A 152 -7.45 -11.92 8.58
CA ASN A 152 -6.09 -11.83 9.08
C ASN A 152 -5.58 -10.37 8.95
N LYS A 153 -5.30 -9.73 10.09
CA LYS A 153 -4.88 -8.31 10.18
C LYS A 153 -3.72 -7.99 9.24
N GLN A 154 -2.72 -8.85 9.14
CA GLN A 154 -1.57 -8.66 8.26
C GLN A 154 -2.00 -8.65 6.78
N ASN A 155 -2.82 -9.62 6.36
CA ASN A 155 -3.27 -9.70 4.98
C ASN A 155 -4.19 -8.52 4.62
N VAL A 156 -5.07 -8.09 5.54
CA VAL A 156 -5.94 -6.93 5.33
C VAL A 156 -5.13 -5.65 5.13
N VAL A 157 -4.11 -5.41 5.98
CA VAL A 157 -3.21 -4.25 5.85
C VAL A 157 -2.48 -4.27 4.50
N LEU A 158 -1.91 -5.42 4.12
CA LEU A 158 -1.19 -5.55 2.84
C LEU A 158 -2.12 -5.47 1.62
N ALA A 159 -3.37 -5.96 1.72
CA ALA A 159 -4.38 -5.81 0.69
C ALA A 159 -4.78 -4.33 0.51
N THR A 160 -4.93 -3.59 1.62
CA THR A 160 -5.20 -2.14 1.59
C THR A 160 -4.03 -1.40 0.94
N LEU A 161 -2.79 -1.69 1.32
CA LEU A 161 -1.60 -1.10 0.73
C LEU A 161 -1.49 -1.43 -0.77
N SER A 162 -1.80 -2.68 -1.16
CA SER A 162 -1.84 -3.09 -2.57
C SER A 162 -2.89 -2.33 -3.37
N ALA A 163 -4.05 -2.03 -2.76
CA ALA A 163 -5.08 -1.22 -3.39
C ALA A 163 -4.59 0.22 -3.62
N LEU A 164 -4.08 0.86 -2.57
CA LEU A 164 -3.59 2.25 -2.64
C LEU A 164 -2.47 2.43 -3.68
N LYS A 165 -1.59 1.44 -3.81
CA LYS A 165 -0.50 1.44 -4.79
C LYS A 165 -0.97 1.34 -6.24
N GLN A 166 -2.14 0.79 -6.48
CA GLN A 166 -2.70 0.57 -7.82
C GLN A 166 -3.67 1.67 -8.24
N LEU A 167 -4.00 2.62 -7.36
CA LEU A 167 -4.80 3.79 -7.71
C LEU A 167 -4.03 4.63 -8.72
N LYS A 168 -4.78 5.17 -9.69
CA LYS A 168 -4.26 6.04 -10.73
C LYS A 168 -4.96 7.38 -10.68
N SER A 169 -4.19 8.44 -10.87
CA SER A 169 -4.77 9.77 -11.03
C SER A 169 -5.48 9.89 -12.39
N PRO A 170 -6.50 10.77 -12.50
CA PRO A 170 -7.14 11.06 -13.78
C PRO A 170 -6.13 11.50 -14.85
N GLU A 171 -5.13 12.27 -14.46
CA GLU A 171 -4.04 12.73 -15.34
C GLU A 171 -3.19 11.57 -15.90
N GLU A 172 -2.84 10.61 -15.03
CA GLU A 172 -2.10 9.41 -15.46
C GLU A 172 -2.91 8.58 -16.45
N VAL A 173 -4.22 8.42 -16.20
CA VAL A 173 -5.12 7.70 -17.10
C VAL A 173 -5.27 8.46 -18.43
N ALA A 174 -5.39 9.79 -18.41
CA ALA A 174 -5.43 10.66 -19.58
C ALA A 174 -4.20 10.45 -20.45
N ARG A 175 -3.02 10.53 -19.85
CA ARG A 175 -1.75 10.30 -20.53
C ARG A 175 -1.65 8.91 -21.15
N LEU A 176 -2.11 7.87 -20.44
CA LEU A 176 -2.06 6.49 -20.94
C LEU A 176 -3.03 6.24 -22.10
N ARG A 177 -4.18 6.93 -22.11
CA ARG A 177 -5.21 6.80 -23.16
C ARG A 177 -5.03 7.80 -24.32
N GLY A 178 -4.15 8.78 -24.17
CA GLY A 178 -3.95 9.85 -25.16
C GLY A 178 -5.17 10.77 -25.31
N LYS A 179 -5.92 10.98 -24.21
CA LYS A 179 -7.14 11.81 -24.13
C LYS A 179 -6.93 12.96 -23.15
N SER A 180 -7.79 13.99 -23.23
CA SER A 180 -7.81 15.05 -22.24
C SER A 180 -8.40 14.55 -20.90
N VAL A 181 -8.07 15.24 -19.78
CA VAL A 181 -8.63 14.90 -18.46
C VAL A 181 -10.14 15.10 -18.44
N GLU A 182 -10.63 16.13 -19.12
CA GLU A 182 -12.06 16.44 -19.28
C GLU A 182 -12.85 15.32 -19.95
N GLU A 183 -12.28 14.72 -21.00
CA GLU A 183 -12.89 13.56 -21.68
C GLU A 183 -12.92 12.27 -20.84
N ILE A 184 -12.14 12.21 -19.77
CA ILE A 184 -12.09 11.03 -18.87
C ILE A 184 -13.04 11.19 -17.69
N LEU A 185 -13.21 12.41 -17.21
CA LEU A 185 -14.08 12.69 -16.09
C LEU A 185 -15.56 12.85 -16.52
N GLY A 186 -15.84 13.10 -17.80
CA GLY A 186 -17.19 13.23 -18.40
C GLY A 186 -17.71 14.63 -18.33
#